data_c7143121e1f40a42ff9502eb78359952
#
_entry.id   c7143121e1f40a42ff9502eb78359952
#
_cell.length_a   1.000
_cell.length_b   1.000
_cell.length_c   1.000
_cell.angle_alpha   90.00
_cell.angle_beta   90.00
_cell.angle_gamma   90.00
#
_symmetry.space_group_name_H-M   'P 1'
#
loop_
_entity.id
_entity.type
_entity.pdbx_description
1 polymer ?
#
loop_
_entity_poly.entity_id
_entity_poly.type
_entity_poly.pdbx_seq_one_letter_code
_entity_poly.pdbx_strand_id
1 'polypeptide(L)'
;MQIFYTPDIAIKPELPEEEAGHCIRVLRLGEGDEIVLTDGQGSFYKAAISRAHPKHCEVTLLESWKQPDLWNFNLHIAIAPTKNMDRMEWFVEKATEIGINAITCLNCRFSERKEIKPIRLEKILVSAMKQSQKATLPALEGMTDFKKFVATPFDGRKFIAHCEEGEKPLLKHTYQPGENALILIGPEGDFSPEEIKRAQENGFEPISLGESRLRTETAALVACHTIHVLNQ
;
A
#
# COMPACT_ATOMS: atom_id res chain seq x y z
N MET A 1 -18.41 11.05 0.92
CA MET A 1 -18.18 11.34 2.35
C MET A 1 -16.72 11.82 2.48
N GLN A 2 -16.50 12.95 3.16
CA GLN A 2 -15.12 13.44 3.38
C GLN A 2 -14.56 12.76 4.63
N ILE A 3 -13.38 12.14 4.51
CA ILE A 3 -12.71 11.45 5.60
C ILE A 3 -11.41 12.18 5.93
N PHE A 4 -11.11 12.34 7.24
CA PHE A 4 -9.86 12.90 7.74
C PHE A 4 -9.04 11.82 8.43
N TYR A 5 -7.74 11.78 8.17
CA TYR A 5 -6.84 10.81 8.80
C TYR A 5 -6.29 11.36 10.11
N THR A 6 -6.58 10.67 11.21
CA THR A 6 -6.21 11.09 12.56
C THR A 6 -5.79 9.85 13.37
N PRO A 7 -4.51 9.42 13.27
CA PRO A 7 -4.05 8.15 13.84
C PRO A 7 -4.25 8.02 15.34
N ASP A 8 -4.17 9.12 16.07
CA ASP A 8 -4.26 9.15 17.55
C ASP A 8 -5.63 9.59 18.06
N ILE A 9 -6.68 9.55 17.24
CA ILE A 9 -7.99 10.14 17.55
C ILE A 9 -8.62 9.60 18.84
N ALA A 10 -8.41 8.33 19.15
CA ALA A 10 -8.94 7.71 20.36
C ALA A 10 -8.29 8.23 21.66
N ILE A 11 -7.06 8.79 21.56
CA ILE A 11 -6.28 9.29 22.69
C ILE A 11 -6.33 10.82 22.73
N LYS A 12 -6.20 11.45 21.56
CA LYS A 12 -6.19 12.90 21.40
C LYS A 12 -7.24 13.32 20.37
N PRO A 13 -8.40 13.85 20.82
CA PRO A 13 -9.48 14.25 19.94
C PRO A 13 -9.21 15.60 19.24
N GLU A 14 -8.12 15.63 18.46
CA GLU A 14 -7.66 16.80 17.70
C GLU A 14 -7.12 16.35 16.35
N LEU A 15 -7.49 17.05 15.27
CA LEU A 15 -6.98 16.77 13.93
C LEU A 15 -5.49 17.16 13.82
N PRO A 16 -4.67 16.38 13.11
CA PRO A 16 -3.33 16.80 12.70
C PRO A 16 -3.37 18.14 11.95
N GLU A 17 -2.32 18.97 12.06
CA GLU A 17 -2.30 20.34 11.51
C GLU A 17 -2.66 20.37 10.01
N GLU A 18 -2.18 19.40 9.22
CA GLU A 18 -2.47 19.30 7.77
C GLU A 18 -3.98 19.06 7.53
N GLU A 19 -4.58 18.14 8.30
CA GLU A 19 -6.02 17.82 8.22
C GLU A 19 -6.87 18.97 8.77
N ALA A 20 -6.46 19.61 9.87
CA ALA A 20 -7.11 20.79 10.43
C ALA A 20 -7.12 21.96 9.44
N GLY A 21 -5.97 22.19 8.78
CA GLY A 21 -5.86 23.22 7.73
C GLY A 21 -6.78 22.95 6.55
N HIS A 22 -6.87 21.69 6.10
CA HIS A 22 -7.81 21.29 5.04
C HIS A 22 -9.27 21.46 5.46
N CYS A 23 -9.63 20.99 6.65
CA CYS A 23 -10.96 21.09 7.24
C CYS A 23 -11.46 22.54 7.29
N ILE A 24 -10.66 23.42 7.88
CA ILE A 24 -11.12 24.80 8.22
C ILE A 24 -10.92 25.76 7.04
N ARG A 25 -9.75 25.71 6.35
CA ARG A 25 -9.42 26.71 5.30
C ARG A 25 -9.99 26.33 3.92
N VAL A 26 -9.96 25.03 3.59
CA VAL A 26 -10.37 24.55 2.25
C VAL A 26 -11.85 24.23 2.24
N LEU A 27 -12.31 23.38 3.17
CA LEU A 27 -13.71 22.96 3.25
C LEU A 27 -14.58 23.96 4.00
N ARG A 28 -13.99 24.89 4.76
CA ARG A 28 -14.68 25.96 5.50
C ARG A 28 -15.67 25.44 6.53
N LEU A 29 -15.33 24.30 7.14
CA LEU A 29 -16.15 23.72 8.21
C LEU A 29 -15.92 24.52 9.51
N GLY A 30 -16.96 24.57 10.35
CA GLY A 30 -17.02 25.35 11.59
C GLY A 30 -17.39 24.49 12.79
N GLU A 31 -17.50 25.15 13.96
CA GLU A 31 -17.93 24.49 15.19
C GLU A 31 -19.36 23.94 15.04
N GLY A 32 -19.58 22.72 15.49
CA GLY A 32 -20.84 22.01 15.36
C GLY A 32 -20.96 21.17 14.08
N ASP A 33 -20.11 21.38 13.07
CA ASP A 33 -20.15 20.56 11.85
C ASP A 33 -19.68 19.13 12.16
N GLU A 34 -20.39 18.15 11.59
CA GLU A 34 -20.06 16.74 11.73
C GLU A 34 -19.07 16.29 10.64
N ILE A 35 -18.06 15.54 11.04
CA ILE A 35 -17.03 14.99 10.17
C ILE A 35 -16.81 13.51 10.44
N VAL A 36 -16.22 12.81 9.48
CA VAL A 36 -15.79 11.42 9.64
C VAL A 36 -14.27 11.35 9.66
N LEU A 37 -13.75 10.63 10.63
CA LEU A 37 -12.32 10.42 10.85
C LEU A 37 -11.97 8.95 10.70
N THR A 38 -10.72 8.65 10.41
CA THR A 38 -10.16 7.28 10.50
C THR A 38 -8.82 7.32 11.23
N ASP A 39 -8.57 6.28 12.04
CA ASP A 39 -7.28 6.04 12.67
C ASP A 39 -6.24 5.37 11.75
N GLY A 40 -6.69 4.86 10.59
CA GLY A 40 -5.85 4.05 9.70
C GLY A 40 -5.63 2.62 10.19
N GLN A 41 -6.27 2.22 11.28
CA GLN A 41 -6.16 0.90 11.92
C GLN A 41 -7.47 0.10 11.87
N GLY A 42 -8.34 0.44 10.93
CA GLY A 42 -9.60 -0.26 10.68
C GLY A 42 -10.82 0.36 11.34
N SER A 43 -10.71 1.53 11.97
CA SER A 43 -11.83 2.19 12.63
C SER A 43 -12.18 3.53 11.99
N PHE A 44 -13.47 3.80 11.93
CA PHE A 44 -14.03 5.11 11.63
C PHE A 44 -14.62 5.73 12.88
N TYR A 45 -14.62 7.07 12.92
CA TYR A 45 -15.19 7.87 13.99
C TYR A 45 -16.04 8.99 13.40
N LYS A 46 -17.27 9.11 13.86
CA LYS A 46 -18.09 10.30 13.64
C LYS A 46 -17.81 11.29 14.77
N ALA A 47 -17.52 12.53 14.42
CA ALA A 47 -17.19 13.56 15.40
C ALA A 47 -17.83 14.90 15.02
N ALA A 48 -18.10 15.75 16.01
CA ALA A 48 -18.46 17.14 15.81
C ALA A 48 -17.25 18.05 16.12
N ILE A 49 -17.01 19.07 15.30
CA ILE A 49 -15.98 20.07 15.56
C ILE A 49 -16.36 20.87 16.79
N SER A 50 -15.56 20.78 17.85
CA SER A 50 -15.76 21.54 19.10
C SER A 50 -14.99 22.85 19.13
N ARG A 51 -13.88 22.94 18.36
CA ARG A 51 -13.08 24.15 18.17
C ARG A 51 -12.55 24.24 16.75
N ALA A 52 -13.02 25.20 15.99
CA ALA A 52 -12.64 25.40 14.59
C ALA A 52 -11.38 26.28 14.48
N HIS A 53 -10.19 25.66 14.52
CA HIS A 53 -8.93 26.38 14.34
C HIS A 53 -8.03 25.65 13.33
N PRO A 54 -7.41 26.35 12.37
CA PRO A 54 -6.68 25.71 11.26
C PRO A 54 -5.39 24.97 11.65
N LYS A 55 -4.96 25.07 12.90
CA LYS A 55 -3.80 24.34 13.46
C LYS A 55 -4.16 23.48 14.66
N HIS A 56 -5.29 23.75 15.30
CA HIS A 56 -5.73 23.10 16.54
C HIS A 56 -7.25 22.85 16.45
N CYS A 57 -7.65 22.01 15.50
CA CYS A 57 -9.05 21.65 15.33
C CYS A 57 -9.42 20.51 16.29
N GLU A 58 -10.09 20.85 17.35
CA GLU A 58 -10.55 19.89 18.36
C GLU A 58 -11.94 19.35 17.97
N VAL A 59 -12.21 18.11 18.33
CA VAL A 59 -13.46 17.44 18.03
C VAL A 59 -14.01 16.70 19.23
N THR A 60 -15.33 16.53 19.27
CA THR A 60 -16.02 15.65 20.20
C THR A 60 -16.45 14.40 19.46
N LEU A 61 -16.01 13.22 19.91
CA LEU A 61 -16.39 11.95 19.32
C LEU A 61 -17.86 11.66 19.64
N LEU A 62 -18.64 11.31 18.62
CA LEU A 62 -20.07 10.98 18.72
C LEU A 62 -20.29 9.48 18.61
N GLU A 63 -19.62 8.82 17.67
CA GLU A 63 -19.77 7.41 17.38
C GLU A 63 -18.45 6.83 16.85
N SER A 64 -18.23 5.54 17.03
CA SER A 64 -17.12 4.82 16.40
C SER A 64 -17.59 3.45 15.93
N TRP A 65 -17.03 3.00 14.79
CA TRP A 65 -17.29 1.65 14.27
C TRP A 65 -16.07 1.09 13.56
N LYS A 66 -15.94 -0.22 13.53
CA LYS A 66 -14.93 -0.91 12.73
C LYS A 66 -15.44 -1.09 11.30
N GLN A 67 -14.57 -0.85 10.32
CA GLN A 67 -14.85 -1.26 8.95
C GLN A 67 -14.79 -2.80 8.89
N PRO A 68 -15.78 -3.47 8.31
CA PRO A 68 -15.65 -4.90 7.99
C PRO A 68 -14.44 -5.15 7.08
N ASP A 69 -13.81 -6.31 7.20
CA ASP A 69 -12.72 -6.71 6.32
C ASP A 69 -13.22 -6.70 4.87
N LEU A 70 -12.51 -5.96 4.01
CA LEU A 70 -12.86 -5.81 2.60
C LEU A 70 -12.41 -7.02 1.77
N TRP A 71 -11.46 -7.79 2.30
CA TRP A 71 -10.95 -9.06 1.76
C TRP A 71 -10.36 -9.90 2.90
N ASN A 72 -10.24 -11.21 2.69
CA ASN A 72 -9.85 -12.18 3.71
C ASN A 72 -8.44 -12.77 3.50
N PHE A 73 -7.57 -12.08 2.78
CA PHE A 73 -6.19 -12.47 2.52
C PHE A 73 -5.23 -11.31 2.81
N ASN A 74 -3.96 -11.60 2.96
CA ASN A 74 -2.91 -10.58 3.10
C ASN A 74 -2.11 -10.50 1.81
N LEU A 75 -2.13 -9.34 1.15
CA LEU A 75 -1.35 -9.05 -0.05
C LEU A 75 -0.21 -8.10 0.26
N HIS A 76 1.01 -8.57 0.04
CA HIS A 76 2.24 -7.80 0.16
C HIS A 76 2.95 -7.75 -1.19
N ILE A 77 3.25 -6.56 -1.69
CA ILE A 77 4.09 -6.39 -2.89
C ILE A 77 5.40 -5.72 -2.50
N ALA A 78 6.50 -6.43 -2.76
CA ALA A 78 7.83 -5.89 -2.61
C ALA A 78 8.37 -5.51 -3.99
N ILE A 79 8.54 -4.21 -4.22
CA ILE A 79 8.83 -3.63 -5.53
C ILE A 79 10.12 -2.81 -5.51
N ALA A 80 10.96 -2.98 -6.50
CA ALA A 80 12.08 -2.06 -6.71
C ALA A 80 11.55 -0.71 -7.21
N PRO A 81 11.79 0.41 -6.49
CA PRO A 81 11.29 1.71 -6.92
C PRO A 81 11.82 2.11 -8.30
N THR A 82 10.93 2.59 -9.13
CA THR A 82 11.24 3.02 -10.49
C THR A 82 12.16 4.24 -10.50
N LYS A 83 12.94 4.41 -11.55
CA LYS A 83 13.77 5.62 -11.77
C LYS A 83 12.93 6.90 -11.69
N ASN A 84 11.78 6.92 -12.37
CA ASN A 84 10.80 7.99 -12.25
C ASN A 84 9.83 7.71 -11.10
N MET A 85 9.93 8.49 -10.02
CA MET A 85 9.10 8.32 -8.82
C MET A 85 7.61 8.53 -9.07
N ASP A 86 7.20 9.34 -10.05
CA ASP A 86 5.78 9.54 -10.35
C ASP A 86 5.09 8.22 -10.72
N ARG A 87 5.81 7.27 -11.31
CA ARG A 87 5.31 5.93 -11.60
C ARG A 87 5.16 5.07 -10.34
N MET A 88 6.14 5.16 -9.44
CA MET A 88 6.04 4.50 -8.13
C MET A 88 4.88 5.05 -7.32
N GLU A 89 4.71 6.37 -7.32
CA GLU A 89 3.60 7.06 -6.66
C GLU A 89 2.25 6.63 -7.24
N TRP A 90 2.15 6.54 -8.55
CA TRP A 90 0.96 6.04 -9.24
C TRP A 90 0.64 4.58 -8.83
N PHE A 91 1.64 3.70 -8.76
CA PHE A 91 1.44 2.34 -8.28
C PHE A 91 0.92 2.32 -6.85
N VAL A 92 1.57 3.07 -5.95
CA VAL A 92 1.17 3.15 -4.53
C VAL A 92 -0.27 3.63 -4.39
N GLU A 93 -0.65 4.67 -5.13
CA GLU A 93 -2.03 5.19 -5.17
C GLU A 93 -3.01 4.09 -5.62
N LYS A 94 -2.78 3.48 -6.79
CA LYS A 94 -3.73 2.54 -7.39
C LYS A 94 -3.79 1.19 -6.65
N ALA A 95 -2.67 0.70 -6.13
CA ALA A 95 -2.66 -0.49 -5.28
C ALA A 95 -3.46 -0.27 -3.99
N THR A 96 -3.38 0.93 -3.40
CA THR A 96 -4.18 1.30 -2.23
C THR A 96 -5.67 1.39 -2.56
N GLU A 97 -6.04 1.94 -3.72
CA GLU A 97 -7.43 1.98 -4.19
C GLU A 97 -8.00 0.57 -4.45
N ILE A 98 -7.24 -0.33 -5.07
CA ILE A 98 -7.67 -1.71 -5.32
C ILE A 98 -7.76 -2.47 -4.00
N GLY A 99 -6.68 -2.46 -3.22
CA GLY A 99 -6.54 -3.16 -1.95
C GLY A 99 -5.16 -3.80 -1.84
N ILE A 100 -4.41 -3.40 -0.85
CA ILE A 100 -3.10 -3.97 -0.53
C ILE A 100 -2.87 -3.83 0.98
N ASN A 101 -2.17 -4.78 1.58
CA ASN A 101 -1.88 -4.74 3.00
C ASN A 101 -0.49 -4.15 3.28
N ALA A 102 0.49 -4.44 2.42
CA ALA A 102 1.85 -3.93 2.61
C ALA A 102 2.57 -3.69 1.29
N ILE A 103 3.42 -2.66 1.28
CA ILE A 103 4.36 -2.34 0.19
C ILE A 103 5.74 -2.22 0.80
N THR A 104 6.73 -2.94 0.25
CA THR A 104 8.15 -2.78 0.60
C THR A 104 8.93 -2.30 -0.62
N CYS A 105 9.76 -1.28 -0.44
CA CYS A 105 10.67 -0.80 -1.48
C CYS A 105 11.96 -1.62 -1.47
N LEU A 106 12.25 -2.36 -2.56
CA LEU A 106 13.43 -3.23 -2.65
C LEU A 106 14.64 -2.52 -3.26
N ASN A 107 15.79 -2.72 -2.65
CA ASN A 107 17.08 -2.38 -3.25
C ASN A 107 17.67 -3.62 -3.90
N CYS A 108 17.49 -3.75 -5.23
CA CYS A 108 18.03 -4.83 -6.06
C CYS A 108 19.33 -4.42 -6.73
N ARG A 109 20.06 -5.41 -7.30
CA ARG A 109 21.35 -5.19 -7.97
C ARG A 109 21.25 -4.14 -9.07
N PHE A 110 20.22 -4.24 -9.92
CA PHE A 110 20.02 -3.35 -11.07
C PHE A 110 19.07 -2.19 -10.80
N SER A 111 18.74 -1.92 -9.52
CA SER A 111 17.97 -0.72 -9.16
C SER A 111 18.75 0.54 -9.49
N GLU A 112 18.21 1.40 -10.35
CA GLU A 112 18.78 2.72 -10.61
C GLU A 112 18.53 3.66 -9.41
N ARG A 113 17.39 3.51 -8.74
CA ARG A 113 17.04 4.28 -7.55
C ARG A 113 17.46 3.53 -6.29
N LYS A 114 18.32 4.17 -5.50
CA LYS A 114 18.87 3.61 -4.25
C LYS A 114 18.26 4.22 -3.00
N GLU A 115 17.54 5.32 -3.15
CA GLU A 115 16.93 6.05 -2.04
C GLU A 115 15.52 6.53 -2.41
N ILE A 116 14.65 6.54 -1.42
CA ILE A 116 13.30 7.10 -1.50
C ILE A 116 13.06 8.03 -0.34
N LYS A 117 12.04 8.87 -0.46
CA LYS A 117 11.50 9.68 0.65
C LYS A 117 10.20 9.03 1.13
N PRO A 118 10.20 8.18 2.18
CA PRO A 118 9.01 7.46 2.64
C PRO A 118 7.82 8.37 2.89
N ILE A 119 8.05 9.52 3.54
CA ILE A 119 7.01 10.52 3.86
C ILE A 119 6.16 10.91 2.62
N ARG A 120 6.79 10.98 1.42
CA ARG A 120 6.04 11.30 0.20
C ARG A 120 5.09 10.18 -0.21
N LEU A 121 5.52 8.93 -0.10
CA LEU A 121 4.68 7.76 -0.40
C LEU A 121 3.59 7.56 0.68
N GLU A 122 3.91 7.82 1.94
CA GLU A 122 2.94 7.78 3.05
C GLU A 122 1.78 8.76 2.80
N LYS A 123 2.07 9.98 2.34
CA LYS A 123 1.02 10.95 1.99
C LYS A 123 0.11 10.46 0.86
N ILE A 124 0.67 9.73 -0.10
CA ILE A 124 -0.10 9.14 -1.20
C ILE A 124 -0.99 8.01 -0.67
N LEU A 125 -0.45 7.12 0.18
CA LEU A 125 -1.23 6.08 0.85
C LEU A 125 -2.41 6.66 1.62
N VAL A 126 -2.17 7.69 2.43
CA VAL A 126 -3.22 8.37 3.21
C VAL A 126 -4.29 8.98 2.28
N SER A 127 -3.86 9.67 1.22
CA SER A 127 -4.79 10.27 0.26
C SER A 127 -5.64 9.22 -0.45
N ALA A 128 -5.02 8.13 -0.93
CA ALA A 128 -5.70 7.04 -1.63
C ALA A 128 -6.62 6.24 -0.69
N MET A 129 -6.21 6.00 0.56
CA MET A 129 -7.02 5.37 1.59
C MET A 129 -8.30 6.19 1.85
N LYS A 130 -8.17 7.50 2.07
CA LYS A 130 -9.31 8.41 2.29
C LYS A 130 -10.23 8.46 1.08
N GLN A 131 -9.68 8.60 -0.13
CA GLN A 131 -10.44 8.66 -1.37
C GLN A 131 -11.22 7.36 -1.64
N SER A 132 -10.61 6.21 -1.39
CA SER A 132 -11.24 4.90 -1.55
C SER A 132 -12.08 4.45 -0.34
N GLN A 133 -12.28 5.34 0.63
CA GLN A 133 -13.11 5.12 1.83
C GLN A 133 -12.72 3.89 2.64
N LYS A 134 -11.42 3.68 2.80
CA LYS A 134 -10.87 2.61 3.64
C LYS A 134 -10.46 3.15 4.99
N ALA A 135 -10.64 2.32 6.03
CA ALA A 135 -10.23 2.66 7.39
C ALA A 135 -8.84 2.12 7.74
N THR A 136 -8.26 1.27 6.89
CA THR A 136 -6.93 0.66 7.12
C THR A 136 -5.90 1.24 6.16
N LEU A 137 -4.83 1.78 6.71
CA LEU A 137 -3.68 2.27 5.96
C LEU A 137 -2.74 1.10 5.64
N PRO A 138 -2.36 0.87 4.38
CA PRO A 138 -1.37 -0.14 4.04
C PRO A 138 -0.02 0.15 4.72
N ALA A 139 0.66 -0.91 5.18
CA ALA A 139 2.01 -0.77 5.70
C ALA A 139 3.00 -0.39 4.58
N LEU A 140 3.90 0.53 4.87
CA LEU A 140 4.97 0.94 3.95
C LEU A 140 6.33 0.72 4.59
N GLU A 141 7.15 -0.11 3.97
CA GLU A 141 8.56 -0.25 4.33
C GLU A 141 9.44 0.48 3.33
N GLY A 142 10.39 1.25 3.85
CA GLY A 142 11.38 1.98 3.07
C GLY A 142 12.34 1.05 2.32
N MET A 143 13.44 1.64 1.80
CA MET A 143 14.44 0.86 1.04
C MET A 143 15.02 -0.27 1.87
N THR A 144 14.73 -1.50 1.46
CA THR A 144 15.15 -2.73 2.12
C THR A 144 16.06 -3.53 1.18
N ASP A 145 17.17 -4.02 1.70
CA ASP A 145 18.11 -4.86 0.95
C ASP A 145 17.43 -6.17 0.52
N PHE A 146 17.53 -6.48 -0.78
CA PHE A 146 16.89 -7.67 -1.36
C PHE A 146 17.24 -8.95 -0.62
N LYS A 147 18.55 -9.15 -0.29
CA LYS A 147 19.01 -10.39 0.34
C LYS A 147 18.46 -10.58 1.74
N LYS A 148 18.30 -9.47 2.49
CA LYS A 148 17.69 -9.49 3.83
C LYS A 148 16.20 -9.75 3.73
N PHE A 149 15.53 -9.07 2.79
CA PHE A 149 14.09 -9.18 2.62
C PHE A 149 13.63 -10.60 2.27
N VAL A 150 14.24 -11.23 1.27
CA VAL A 150 13.83 -12.58 0.83
C VAL A 150 14.03 -13.67 1.88
N ALA A 151 14.94 -13.45 2.85
CA ALA A 151 15.17 -14.35 3.98
C ALA A 151 14.15 -14.18 5.10
N THR A 152 13.29 -13.14 5.06
CA THR A 152 12.28 -12.91 6.07
C THR A 152 11.14 -13.93 5.93
N PRO A 153 10.69 -14.55 7.03
CA PRO A 153 9.53 -15.42 7.01
C PRO A 153 8.26 -14.68 6.55
N PHE A 154 7.43 -15.36 5.79
CA PHE A 154 6.10 -14.88 5.41
C PHE A 154 5.10 -16.03 5.51
N ASP A 155 3.98 -15.78 6.15
CA ASP A 155 2.90 -16.76 6.28
C ASP A 155 1.98 -16.68 5.05
N GLY A 156 2.29 -17.47 4.01
CA GLY A 156 1.58 -17.52 2.75
C GLY A 156 2.48 -17.90 1.57
N ARG A 157 1.95 -17.73 0.36
CA ARG A 157 2.66 -18.02 -0.88
C ARG A 157 3.60 -16.86 -1.25
N LYS A 158 4.77 -17.22 -1.73
CA LYS A 158 5.81 -16.27 -2.13
C LYS A 158 6.10 -16.41 -3.62
N PHE A 159 5.99 -15.30 -4.36
CA PHE A 159 6.16 -15.28 -5.81
C PHE A 159 7.21 -14.28 -6.24
N ILE A 160 7.93 -14.59 -7.33
CA ILE A 160 8.85 -13.67 -8.00
C ILE A 160 8.50 -13.57 -9.49
N ALA A 161 8.19 -12.35 -9.95
CA ALA A 161 7.94 -12.07 -11.36
C ALA A 161 9.23 -11.58 -12.02
N HIS A 162 9.74 -12.32 -13.01
CA HIS A 162 10.97 -11.96 -13.73
C HIS A 162 10.89 -12.33 -15.22
N CYS A 163 11.76 -11.72 -16.05
CA CYS A 163 11.78 -11.89 -17.50
C CYS A 163 12.84 -12.90 -18.00
N GLU A 164 13.66 -13.49 -17.11
CA GLU A 164 14.62 -14.53 -17.49
C GLU A 164 13.94 -15.65 -18.32
N GLU A 165 14.65 -16.23 -19.28
CA GLU A 165 14.14 -17.28 -20.14
C GLU A 165 13.69 -18.51 -19.33
N GLY A 166 12.72 -19.24 -19.88
CA GLY A 166 12.15 -20.44 -19.29
C GLY A 166 10.63 -20.33 -19.08
N GLU A 167 9.99 -21.49 -19.06
CA GLU A 167 8.56 -21.59 -18.80
C GLU A 167 8.26 -21.22 -17.35
N LYS A 168 7.36 -20.28 -17.16
CA LYS A 168 6.82 -19.86 -15.85
C LYS A 168 5.30 -19.92 -15.89
N PRO A 169 4.66 -20.51 -14.88
CA PRO A 169 3.21 -20.51 -14.81
C PRO A 169 2.69 -19.06 -14.62
N LEU A 170 1.52 -18.81 -15.17
CA LEU A 170 0.84 -17.54 -14.94
C LEU A 170 0.41 -17.42 -13.46
N LEU A 171 0.56 -16.25 -12.85
CA LEU A 171 0.11 -15.99 -11.47
C LEU A 171 -1.34 -16.48 -11.25
N LYS A 172 -2.23 -16.20 -12.20
CA LYS A 172 -3.64 -16.60 -12.14
C LYS A 172 -3.90 -18.11 -12.11
N HIS A 173 -2.91 -18.94 -12.48
CA HIS A 173 -3.01 -20.40 -12.44
C HIS A 173 -2.27 -21.00 -11.25
N THR A 174 -1.48 -20.20 -10.55
CA THR A 174 -0.61 -20.65 -9.45
C THR A 174 -1.18 -20.27 -8.08
N TYR A 175 -1.70 -19.05 -7.98
CA TYR A 175 -2.32 -18.57 -6.75
C TYR A 175 -3.69 -19.22 -6.52
N GLN A 176 -3.99 -19.56 -5.26
CA GLN A 176 -5.30 -20.07 -4.85
C GLN A 176 -6.07 -19.00 -4.07
N PRO A 177 -7.37 -18.81 -4.34
CA PRO A 177 -8.19 -17.84 -3.58
C PRO A 177 -8.13 -18.06 -2.08
N GLY A 178 -8.03 -16.96 -1.33
CA GLY A 178 -7.94 -16.93 0.12
C GLY A 178 -6.54 -17.10 0.70
N GLU A 179 -5.52 -17.44 -0.10
CA GLU A 179 -4.13 -17.50 0.37
C GLU A 179 -3.52 -16.11 0.55
N ASN A 180 -2.67 -15.94 1.55
CA ASN A 180 -1.79 -14.76 1.64
C ASN A 180 -0.74 -14.82 0.53
N ALA A 181 -0.40 -13.66 -0.05
CA ALA A 181 0.56 -13.57 -1.14
C ALA A 181 1.62 -12.49 -0.91
N LEU A 182 2.89 -12.86 -1.08
CA LEU A 182 4.03 -11.94 -1.18
C LEU A 182 4.62 -12.02 -2.59
N ILE A 183 4.64 -10.91 -3.30
CA ILE A 183 5.07 -10.86 -4.69
C ILE A 183 6.25 -9.90 -4.86
N LEU A 184 7.36 -10.40 -5.44
CA LEU A 184 8.53 -9.60 -5.77
C LEU A 184 8.42 -9.08 -7.21
N ILE A 185 8.65 -7.77 -7.37
CA ILE A 185 8.69 -7.08 -8.67
C ILE A 185 10.02 -6.34 -8.79
N GLY A 186 10.76 -6.68 -9.83
CA GLY A 186 12.11 -6.16 -10.09
C GLY A 186 12.15 -4.73 -10.63
N PRO A 187 13.36 -4.14 -10.68
CA PRO A 187 13.60 -2.84 -11.33
C PRO A 187 13.44 -2.94 -12.85
N GLU A 188 13.61 -1.83 -13.56
CA GLU A 188 13.57 -1.78 -15.03
C GLU A 188 14.58 -2.72 -15.70
N GLY A 189 15.71 -3.01 -15.04
CA GLY A 189 16.74 -3.95 -15.46
C GLY A 189 16.51 -5.40 -15.02
N ASP A 190 15.34 -5.70 -14.46
CA ASP A 190 14.99 -6.99 -13.89
C ASP A 190 15.83 -7.38 -12.64
N PHE A 191 15.57 -8.55 -12.07
CA PHE A 191 16.41 -9.18 -11.07
C PHE A 191 17.65 -9.80 -11.73
N SER A 192 18.78 -9.85 -11.02
CA SER A 192 19.92 -10.62 -11.47
C SER A 192 19.68 -12.12 -11.31
N PRO A 193 20.35 -12.99 -12.10
CA PRO A 193 20.25 -14.45 -11.94
C PRO A 193 20.52 -14.92 -10.51
N GLU A 194 21.45 -14.27 -9.79
CA GLU A 194 21.78 -14.59 -8.41
C GLU A 194 20.64 -14.19 -7.45
N GLU A 195 19.93 -13.10 -7.74
CA GLU A 195 18.76 -12.68 -6.95
C GLU A 195 17.59 -13.64 -7.17
N ILE A 196 17.31 -14.03 -8.41
CA ILE A 196 16.27 -15.02 -8.73
C ILE A 196 16.55 -16.35 -8.03
N LYS A 197 17.78 -16.87 -8.15
CA LYS A 197 18.20 -18.09 -7.48
C LYS A 197 18.01 -17.99 -5.96
N ARG A 198 18.46 -16.88 -5.36
CA ARG A 198 18.31 -16.65 -3.92
C ARG A 198 16.84 -16.59 -3.48
N ALA A 199 15.99 -15.94 -4.25
CA ALA A 199 14.55 -15.93 -3.97
C ALA A 199 13.97 -17.36 -3.99
N GLN A 200 14.30 -18.15 -5.00
CA GLN A 200 13.88 -19.56 -5.11
C GLN A 200 14.37 -20.41 -3.94
N GLU A 201 15.64 -20.27 -3.52
CA GLU A 201 16.19 -20.94 -2.34
C GLU A 201 15.46 -20.55 -1.04
N ASN A 202 14.80 -19.39 -1.02
CA ASN A 202 13.98 -18.92 0.09
C ASN A 202 12.47 -19.16 -0.15
N GLY A 203 12.10 -20.03 -1.09
CA GLY A 203 10.73 -20.49 -1.31
C GLY A 203 9.87 -19.55 -2.15
N PHE A 204 10.46 -18.64 -2.93
CA PHE A 204 9.72 -17.87 -3.92
C PHE A 204 9.55 -18.68 -5.20
N GLU A 205 8.32 -18.74 -5.69
CA GLU A 205 7.96 -19.43 -6.92
C GLU A 205 8.06 -18.44 -8.11
N PRO A 206 8.76 -18.80 -9.20
CA PRO A 206 8.79 -17.98 -10.39
C PRO A 206 7.42 -17.96 -11.08
N ILE A 207 6.97 -16.76 -11.44
CA ILE A 207 5.68 -16.57 -12.13
C ILE A 207 5.80 -15.64 -13.32
N SER A 208 4.84 -15.76 -14.23
CA SER A 208 4.58 -14.81 -15.31
C SER A 208 3.30 -14.03 -15.05
N LEU A 209 3.27 -12.77 -15.48
CA LEU A 209 2.09 -11.91 -15.46
C LEU A 209 1.41 -11.81 -16.83
N GLY A 210 1.88 -12.57 -17.82
CA GLY A 210 1.40 -12.60 -19.19
C GLY A 210 2.55 -12.48 -20.21
N GLU A 211 2.20 -12.50 -21.49
CA GLU A 211 3.17 -12.47 -22.59
C GLU A 211 3.77 -11.09 -22.85
N SER A 212 3.03 -10.04 -22.50
CA SER A 212 3.48 -8.67 -22.75
C SER A 212 4.55 -8.24 -21.76
N ARG A 213 5.58 -7.53 -22.25
CA ARG A 213 6.58 -6.91 -21.40
C ARG A 213 5.96 -5.71 -20.68
N LEU A 214 5.76 -5.85 -19.39
CA LEU A 214 5.22 -4.80 -18.53
C LEU A 214 6.34 -3.93 -17.95
N ARG A 215 6.03 -2.66 -17.68
CA ARG A 215 6.89 -1.82 -16.83
C ARG A 215 6.74 -2.25 -15.38
N THR A 216 7.72 -1.93 -14.54
CA THR A 216 7.76 -2.29 -13.11
C THR A 216 6.47 -1.92 -12.37
N GLU A 217 6.03 -0.67 -12.48
CA GLU A 217 4.80 -0.19 -11.85
C GLU A 217 3.55 -0.90 -12.39
N THR A 218 3.53 -1.20 -13.69
CA THR A 218 2.42 -1.92 -14.32
C THR A 218 2.41 -3.38 -13.88
N ALA A 219 3.56 -4.04 -13.82
CA ALA A 219 3.68 -5.41 -13.34
C ALA A 219 3.18 -5.54 -11.90
N ALA A 220 3.57 -4.62 -11.02
CA ALA A 220 3.12 -4.60 -9.64
C ALA A 220 1.60 -4.39 -9.54
N LEU A 221 1.02 -3.49 -10.34
CA LEU A 221 -0.42 -3.26 -10.33
C LEU A 221 -1.20 -4.45 -10.89
N VAL A 222 -0.72 -5.06 -11.98
CA VAL A 222 -1.32 -6.28 -12.57
C VAL A 222 -1.28 -7.41 -11.55
N ALA A 223 -0.16 -7.62 -10.85
CA ALA A 223 -0.06 -8.62 -9.80
C ALA A 223 -1.09 -8.37 -8.69
N CYS A 224 -1.17 -7.13 -8.18
CA CYS A 224 -2.14 -6.72 -7.17
C CYS A 224 -3.59 -7.00 -7.63
N HIS A 225 -3.95 -6.55 -8.83
CA HIS A 225 -5.31 -6.71 -9.35
C HIS A 225 -5.64 -8.18 -9.64
N THR A 226 -4.69 -8.98 -10.13
CA THR A 226 -4.90 -10.41 -10.38
C THR A 226 -5.30 -11.15 -9.09
N ILE A 227 -4.61 -10.89 -7.96
CA ILE A 227 -4.97 -11.48 -6.67
C ILE A 227 -6.40 -11.11 -6.29
N HIS A 228 -6.81 -9.86 -6.45
CA HIS A 228 -8.18 -9.42 -6.13
C HIS A 228 -9.23 -10.08 -7.04
N VAL A 229 -8.98 -10.15 -8.35
CA VAL A 229 -9.92 -10.78 -9.30
C VAL A 229 -10.13 -12.26 -9.00
N LEU A 230 -9.09 -12.96 -8.56
CA LEU A 230 -9.20 -14.38 -8.22
C LEU A 230 -9.93 -14.62 -6.89
N ASN A 231 -10.10 -13.60 -6.06
CA ASN A 231 -10.81 -13.67 -4.78
C ASN A 231 -12.25 -13.12 -4.86
N GLN A 232 -12.72 -12.69 -6.00
CA GLN A 232 -14.10 -12.28 -6.26
C GLN A 232 -14.98 -13.46 -6.66
#